data_1bb7674186f51b5e4c699032454ebb0a
#
_entry.id   1bb7674186f51b5e4c699032454ebb0a
#
_cell.length_a   1.000
_cell.length_b   1.000
_cell.length_c   1.000
_cell.angle_alpha   90.00
_cell.angle_beta   90.00
_cell.angle_gamma   90.00
#
_symmetry.space_group_name_H-M   'P 1'
#
loop_
_entity.id
_entity.type
_entity.pdbx_description
1 polymer ?
#
loop_
_entity_poly.entity_id
_entity_poly.type
_entity_poly.pdbx_seq_one_letter_code
_entity_poly.pdbx_strand_id
1 'polypeptide(L)'
;MSKPIAIVATYLVRYPLGGHVLSQLHYLVGLQRLGYEVVAVEHYGWSQSCYDPRGAVMTDDPSHGIAQMRPIYERFGLKNWCYIDATGNFHGLSRGQLRQLCRDSVFLLSLASVTWTEEFHECRKRVFLDTDPGFTQFGMPPTPTPSCSGFASPWDFQFHFTIGERIGKPNCPIPLHGLNWRATRWPMVLELLPARYTPDAKYFTTVMSWRARKPIVYNGVEYGQKDAEFTKFLDLPKRIGPIFEIALAGPNAPRDRLAAAGWRIADPLQVTATPWSYIGYIGQSRGEFSVAVNLEVKSRSGWIGDRTAAYLTAGKPVIFQDTGFSEILPCGEGLFAFKNVEDIVAAVETIGKDYARQCRTARKIAEEYFDSDKVLGALLRECGLSVAG
;
A
#
# COMPACT_ATOMS: atom_id res chain seq x y z
N MET A 1 16.03 -30.02 1.92
CA MET A 1 14.57 -29.97 2.18
C MET A 1 13.93 -29.00 1.21
N SER A 2 12.73 -29.28 0.70
CA SER A 2 11.97 -28.32 -0.13
C SER A 2 11.62 -27.10 0.71
N LYS A 3 11.58 -25.92 0.08
CA LYS A 3 11.14 -24.69 0.76
C LYS A 3 9.67 -24.80 1.17
N PRO A 4 9.26 -24.26 2.32
CA PRO A 4 7.84 -24.17 2.68
C PRO A 4 7.11 -23.23 1.71
N ILE A 5 5.88 -23.61 1.33
CA ILE A 5 5.08 -22.86 0.34
C ILE A 5 4.22 -21.83 1.04
N ALA A 6 4.28 -20.59 0.56
CA ALA A 6 3.38 -19.50 0.94
C ALA A 6 2.51 -19.09 -0.25
N ILE A 7 1.19 -19.21 -0.11
CA ILE A 7 0.24 -18.64 -1.06
C ILE A 7 0.02 -17.18 -0.70
N VAL A 8 0.13 -16.28 -1.67
CA VAL A 8 -0.15 -14.86 -1.48
C VAL A 8 -1.25 -14.44 -2.45
N ALA A 9 -2.41 -14.08 -1.90
CA ALA A 9 -3.49 -13.52 -2.67
C ALA A 9 -3.19 -12.05 -2.98
N THR A 10 -2.96 -11.76 -4.25
CA THR A 10 -2.45 -10.48 -4.76
C THR A 10 -3.50 -9.71 -5.56
N TYR A 11 -3.11 -8.52 -6.02
CA TYR A 11 -3.93 -7.60 -6.80
C TYR A 11 -3.03 -6.81 -7.78
N LEU A 12 -2.34 -7.53 -8.68
CA LEU A 12 -1.23 -7.03 -9.50
C LEU A 12 -1.61 -6.91 -10.98
N VAL A 13 -2.28 -7.94 -11.52
CA VAL A 13 -2.68 -8.01 -12.93
C VAL A 13 -3.79 -6.99 -13.22
N ARG A 14 -4.75 -6.86 -12.29
CA ARG A 14 -5.87 -5.92 -12.45
C ARG A 14 -5.43 -4.45 -12.40
N TYR A 15 -4.38 -4.12 -11.62
CA TYR A 15 -3.86 -2.76 -11.52
C TYR A 15 -2.33 -2.74 -11.65
N PRO A 16 -1.80 -2.88 -12.88
CA PRO A 16 -0.36 -2.96 -13.13
C PRO A 16 0.31 -1.58 -13.07
N LEU A 17 0.01 -0.80 -12.03
CA LEU A 17 0.58 0.52 -11.79
C LEU A 17 1.78 0.43 -10.86
N GLY A 18 2.86 1.12 -11.20
CA GLY A 18 4.18 0.96 -10.60
C GLY A 18 4.22 1.00 -9.07
N GLY A 19 3.55 1.97 -8.43
CA GLY A 19 3.48 2.06 -6.97
C GLY A 19 2.72 0.89 -6.35
N HIS A 20 1.59 0.52 -6.95
CA HIS A 20 0.77 -0.59 -6.49
C HIS A 20 1.49 -1.94 -6.64
N VAL A 21 2.13 -2.15 -7.79
CA VAL A 21 2.94 -3.36 -8.01
C VAL A 21 4.09 -3.43 -7.02
N LEU A 22 4.79 -2.31 -6.80
CA LEU A 22 5.91 -2.26 -5.87
C LEU A 22 5.50 -2.62 -4.45
N SER A 23 4.36 -2.09 -3.96
CA SER A 23 3.88 -2.35 -2.60
C SER A 23 3.64 -3.84 -2.34
N GLN A 24 3.09 -4.56 -3.32
CA GLN A 24 2.86 -6.00 -3.19
C GLN A 24 4.10 -6.84 -3.44
N LEU A 25 5.01 -6.39 -4.33
CA LEU A 25 6.30 -7.06 -4.53
C LEU A 25 7.12 -7.15 -3.23
N HIS A 26 7.02 -6.19 -2.35
CA HIS A 26 7.69 -6.25 -1.05
C HIS A 26 7.23 -7.45 -0.20
N TYR A 27 5.96 -7.85 -0.27
CA TYR A 27 5.48 -9.07 0.39
C TYR A 27 6.02 -10.32 -0.30
N LEU A 28 5.93 -10.39 -1.63
CA LEU A 28 6.37 -11.56 -2.39
C LEU A 28 7.87 -11.81 -2.23
N VAL A 29 8.68 -10.78 -2.47
CA VAL A 29 10.15 -10.86 -2.37
C VAL A 29 10.60 -11.00 -0.92
N GLY A 30 9.95 -10.31 0.02
CA GLY A 30 10.24 -10.43 1.45
C GLY A 30 10.03 -11.86 1.97
N LEU A 31 8.94 -12.52 1.58
CA LEU A 31 8.71 -13.93 1.94
C LEU A 31 9.71 -14.88 1.29
N GLN A 32 10.14 -14.63 0.02
CA GLN A 32 11.22 -15.40 -0.60
C GLN A 32 12.54 -15.28 0.17
N ARG A 33 12.87 -14.08 0.66
CA ARG A 33 14.07 -13.83 1.48
C ARG A 33 14.01 -14.59 2.81
N LEU A 34 12.82 -14.73 3.37
CA LEU A 34 12.58 -15.52 4.58
C LEU A 34 12.49 -17.04 4.31
N GLY A 35 12.89 -17.47 3.11
CA GLY A 35 13.07 -18.88 2.76
C GLY A 35 11.82 -19.58 2.20
N TYR A 36 10.74 -18.86 1.93
CA TYR A 36 9.52 -19.45 1.36
C TYR A 36 9.58 -19.59 -0.16
N GLU A 37 8.95 -20.63 -0.68
CA GLU A 37 8.52 -20.67 -2.07
C GLU A 37 7.18 -19.92 -2.16
N VAL A 38 7.14 -18.85 -2.95
CA VAL A 38 5.98 -17.94 -3.02
C VAL A 38 5.16 -18.22 -4.26
N VAL A 39 3.85 -18.39 -4.07
CA VAL A 39 2.85 -18.54 -5.13
C VAL A 39 1.95 -17.30 -5.13
N ALA A 40 2.06 -16.47 -6.16
CA ALA A 40 1.21 -15.29 -6.32
C ALA A 40 -0.11 -15.69 -7.00
N VAL A 41 -1.24 -15.43 -6.36
CA VAL A 41 -2.57 -15.78 -6.89
C VAL A 41 -3.44 -14.53 -6.93
N GLU A 42 -4.12 -14.35 -8.06
CA GLU A 42 -5.07 -13.26 -8.23
C GLU A 42 -6.33 -13.76 -8.97
N HIS A 43 -7.48 -13.25 -8.56
CA HIS A 43 -8.76 -13.52 -9.16
C HIS A 43 -9.33 -12.24 -9.76
N TYR A 44 -10.07 -12.30 -10.87
CA TYR A 44 -10.63 -11.11 -11.52
C TYR A 44 -11.52 -10.25 -10.60
N GLY A 45 -12.07 -10.82 -9.54
CA GLY A 45 -12.84 -10.12 -8.50
C GLY A 45 -14.25 -9.76 -8.95
N TRP A 46 -14.39 -8.79 -9.82
CA TRP A 46 -15.66 -8.27 -10.33
C TRP A 46 -15.53 -7.89 -11.80
N SER A 47 -16.67 -7.69 -12.49
CA SER A 47 -16.68 -7.28 -13.90
C SER A 47 -15.98 -5.93 -14.10
N GLN A 48 -15.24 -5.82 -15.19
CA GLN A 48 -14.43 -4.65 -15.54
C GLN A 48 -13.44 -4.27 -14.43
N SER A 49 -12.71 -5.25 -13.90
CA SER A 49 -11.77 -5.04 -12.79
C SER A 49 -10.34 -4.75 -13.24
N CYS A 50 -10.00 -4.99 -14.50
CA CYS A 50 -8.67 -4.75 -15.04
C CYS A 50 -8.55 -3.31 -15.56
N TYR A 51 -7.57 -2.58 -15.08
CA TYR A 51 -7.25 -1.24 -15.56
C TYR A 51 -6.24 -1.29 -16.71
N ASP A 52 -6.63 -0.79 -17.88
CA ASP A 52 -5.72 -0.57 -19.01
C ASP A 52 -5.36 0.93 -19.09
N PRO A 53 -4.13 1.30 -18.69
CA PRO A 53 -3.69 2.71 -18.69
C PRO A 53 -3.56 3.31 -20.08
N ARG A 54 -3.43 2.50 -21.14
CA ARG A 54 -3.28 2.97 -22.53
C ARG A 54 -4.54 3.67 -23.04
N GLY A 55 -5.72 3.15 -22.64
CA GLY A 55 -7.02 3.77 -22.93
C GLY A 55 -7.65 4.47 -21.73
N ALA A 56 -7.00 4.41 -20.56
CA ALA A 56 -7.57 4.87 -19.29
C ALA A 56 -8.94 4.24 -18.99
N VAL A 57 -9.12 2.97 -19.33
CA VAL A 57 -10.38 2.22 -19.24
C VAL A 57 -10.30 1.05 -18.28
N MET A 58 -11.46 0.70 -17.71
CA MET A 58 -11.66 -0.54 -16.98
C MET A 58 -12.23 -1.59 -17.94
N THR A 59 -11.72 -2.82 -17.88
CA THR A 59 -12.09 -3.93 -18.79
C THR A 59 -12.06 -5.27 -18.07
N ASP A 60 -12.63 -6.31 -18.69
CA ASP A 60 -12.47 -7.71 -18.26
C ASP A 60 -11.26 -8.40 -18.91
N ASP A 61 -10.59 -7.76 -19.88
CA ASP A 61 -9.40 -8.28 -20.55
C ASP A 61 -8.14 -8.09 -19.67
N PRO A 62 -7.52 -9.18 -19.18
CA PRO A 62 -6.32 -9.13 -18.35
C PRO A 62 -5.02 -9.05 -19.15
N SER A 63 -5.08 -9.05 -20.49
CA SER A 63 -3.91 -9.23 -21.37
C SER A 63 -2.81 -8.20 -21.10
N HIS A 64 -3.21 -6.94 -20.90
CA HIS A 64 -2.26 -5.88 -20.56
C HIS A 64 -1.56 -6.14 -19.22
N GLY A 65 -2.31 -6.44 -18.17
CA GLY A 65 -1.78 -6.70 -16.85
C GLY A 65 -0.87 -7.93 -16.82
N ILE A 66 -1.28 -9.03 -17.47
CA ILE A 66 -0.46 -10.25 -17.60
C ILE A 66 0.86 -9.94 -18.33
N ALA A 67 0.80 -9.17 -19.43
CA ALA A 67 1.99 -8.79 -20.18
C ALA A 67 2.96 -7.93 -19.35
N GLN A 68 2.45 -7.04 -18.50
CA GLN A 68 3.26 -6.23 -17.59
C GLN A 68 3.85 -7.04 -16.42
N MET A 69 3.09 -7.99 -15.87
CA MET A 69 3.52 -8.74 -14.70
C MET A 69 4.47 -9.89 -15.02
N ARG A 70 4.37 -10.54 -16.18
CA ARG A 70 5.23 -11.66 -16.56
C ARG A 70 6.73 -11.36 -16.44
N PRO A 71 7.29 -10.29 -17.04
CA PRO A 71 8.70 -9.97 -16.90
C PRO A 71 9.10 -9.60 -15.45
N ILE A 72 8.16 -9.09 -14.64
CA ILE A 72 8.40 -8.81 -13.22
C ILE A 72 8.50 -10.13 -12.44
N TYR A 73 7.60 -11.08 -12.66
CA TYR A 73 7.67 -12.40 -12.05
C TYR A 73 8.98 -13.13 -12.43
N GLU A 74 9.37 -13.09 -13.70
CA GLU A 74 10.62 -13.66 -14.18
C GLU A 74 11.84 -13.02 -13.50
N ARG A 75 11.89 -11.69 -13.42
CA ARG A 75 12.99 -10.94 -12.80
C ARG A 75 13.21 -11.32 -11.34
N PHE A 76 12.14 -11.58 -10.59
CA PHE A 76 12.21 -11.93 -9.17
C PHE A 76 12.17 -13.45 -8.93
N GLY A 77 12.20 -14.27 -9.97
CA GLY A 77 12.15 -15.72 -9.84
C GLY A 77 10.84 -16.24 -9.22
N LEU A 78 9.74 -15.51 -9.37
CA LEU A 78 8.41 -15.89 -8.96
C LEU A 78 7.81 -16.85 -10.01
N LYS A 79 8.23 -18.10 -9.99
CA LYS A 79 7.89 -19.11 -11.01
C LYS A 79 6.42 -19.53 -10.94
N ASN A 80 5.85 -19.56 -9.74
CA ASN A 80 4.49 -20.01 -9.50
C ASN A 80 3.56 -18.80 -9.33
N TRP A 81 2.75 -18.54 -10.33
CA TRP A 81 1.74 -17.50 -10.31
C TRP A 81 0.47 -17.97 -11.02
N CYS A 82 -0.67 -17.43 -10.62
CA CYS A 82 -1.96 -17.73 -11.20
C CYS A 82 -2.83 -16.48 -11.25
N TYR A 83 -3.43 -16.21 -12.41
CA TYR A 83 -4.52 -15.26 -12.55
C TYR A 83 -5.77 -16.01 -13.07
N ILE A 84 -6.90 -15.83 -12.39
CA ILE A 84 -8.19 -16.41 -12.79
C ILE A 84 -9.02 -15.29 -13.40
N ASP A 85 -9.32 -15.38 -14.69
CA ASP A 85 -10.04 -14.35 -15.43
C ASP A 85 -11.57 -14.43 -15.26
N ALA A 86 -12.29 -13.45 -15.82
CA ALA A 86 -13.74 -13.32 -15.72
C ALA A 86 -14.52 -14.49 -16.36
N THR A 87 -13.88 -15.26 -17.23
CA THR A 87 -14.47 -16.46 -17.87
C THR A 87 -14.12 -17.74 -17.13
N GLY A 88 -13.33 -17.67 -16.04
CA GLY A 88 -12.89 -18.80 -15.25
C GLY A 88 -11.65 -19.52 -15.80
N ASN A 89 -10.95 -18.93 -16.77
CA ASN A 89 -9.69 -19.46 -17.28
C ASN A 89 -8.55 -19.17 -16.31
N PHE A 90 -7.65 -20.11 -16.20
CA PHE A 90 -6.45 -20.03 -15.36
C PHE A 90 -5.23 -19.68 -16.24
N HIS A 91 -4.58 -18.54 -15.95
CA HIS A 91 -3.35 -18.09 -16.58
C HIS A 91 -2.16 -18.35 -15.65
N GLY A 92 -1.07 -18.88 -16.17
CA GLY A 92 0.06 -19.36 -15.39
C GLY A 92 -0.15 -20.80 -14.92
N LEU A 93 -0.42 -21.01 -13.64
CA LEU A 93 -0.74 -22.34 -13.09
C LEU A 93 -2.13 -22.80 -13.54
N SER A 94 -2.29 -24.10 -13.80
CA SER A 94 -3.61 -24.72 -13.95
C SER A 94 -4.35 -24.82 -12.62
N ARG A 95 -5.67 -25.01 -12.65
CA ARG A 95 -6.50 -25.20 -11.46
C ARG A 95 -6.01 -26.36 -10.58
N GLY A 96 -5.64 -27.48 -11.19
CA GLY A 96 -5.13 -28.64 -10.46
C GLY A 96 -3.79 -28.36 -9.75
N GLN A 97 -2.89 -27.68 -10.43
CA GLN A 97 -1.61 -27.26 -9.82
C GLN A 97 -1.81 -26.28 -8.67
N LEU A 98 -2.68 -25.26 -8.85
CA LEU A 98 -2.99 -24.31 -7.78
C LEU A 98 -3.58 -25.04 -6.55
N ARG A 99 -4.56 -25.93 -6.75
CA ARG A 99 -5.18 -26.71 -5.67
C ARG A 99 -4.15 -27.55 -4.91
N GLN A 100 -3.21 -28.20 -5.63
CA GLN A 100 -2.15 -28.97 -5.00
C GLN A 100 -1.22 -28.07 -4.16
N LEU A 101 -0.80 -26.92 -4.71
CA LEU A 101 0.03 -25.96 -3.98
C LEU A 101 -0.68 -25.40 -2.75
N CYS A 102 -2.00 -25.17 -2.82
CA CYS A 102 -2.79 -24.75 -1.65
C CYS A 102 -2.78 -25.83 -0.53
N ARG A 103 -2.93 -27.11 -0.88
CA ARG A 103 -2.84 -28.22 0.09
C ARG A 103 -1.47 -28.34 0.76
N ASP A 104 -0.42 -28.16 -0.03
CA ASP A 104 0.96 -28.28 0.41
C ASP A 104 1.47 -27.02 1.11
N SER A 105 0.71 -25.91 1.03
CA SER A 105 1.09 -24.64 1.61
C SER A 105 1.08 -24.66 3.12
N VAL A 106 2.02 -23.92 3.72
CA VAL A 106 2.03 -23.71 5.17
C VAL A 106 1.09 -22.59 5.59
N PHE A 107 0.83 -21.64 4.70
CA PHE A 107 -0.18 -20.60 4.90
C PHE A 107 -0.60 -19.89 3.60
N LEU A 108 -1.77 -19.24 3.67
CA LEU A 108 -2.27 -18.23 2.74
C LEU A 108 -2.17 -16.86 3.40
N LEU A 109 -1.56 -15.88 2.74
CA LEU A 109 -1.62 -14.47 3.09
C LEU A 109 -2.54 -13.74 2.09
N SER A 110 -3.66 -13.20 2.55
CA SER A 110 -4.55 -12.37 1.73
C SER A 110 -4.21 -10.90 1.93
N LEU A 111 -3.77 -10.23 0.86
CA LEU A 111 -3.54 -8.79 0.85
C LEU A 111 -4.87 -8.09 0.53
N ALA A 112 -5.56 -7.62 1.57
CA ALA A 112 -6.92 -7.09 1.52
C ALA A 112 -8.00 -8.14 1.11
N SER A 113 -9.24 -7.68 0.88
CA SER A 113 -10.40 -8.53 0.56
C SER A 113 -10.60 -8.76 -0.94
N VAL A 114 -9.60 -8.55 -1.77
CA VAL A 114 -9.77 -8.38 -3.22
C VAL A 114 -9.53 -9.63 -4.06
N THR A 115 -9.15 -10.73 -3.44
CA THR A 115 -8.90 -12.00 -4.14
C THR A 115 -9.33 -13.17 -3.28
N TRP A 116 -10.23 -13.99 -3.81
CA TRP A 116 -10.65 -15.26 -3.24
C TRP A 116 -11.00 -16.26 -4.33
N THR A 117 -10.59 -17.51 -4.15
CA THR A 117 -10.93 -18.67 -5.01
C THR A 117 -11.20 -19.89 -4.13
N GLU A 118 -11.99 -20.86 -4.66
CA GLU A 118 -12.35 -22.07 -3.93
C GLU A 118 -11.13 -22.87 -3.46
N GLU A 119 -10.04 -22.86 -4.23
CA GLU A 119 -8.80 -23.57 -3.91
C GLU A 119 -8.20 -23.11 -2.57
N PHE A 120 -8.48 -21.89 -2.12
CA PHE A 120 -8.00 -21.36 -0.84
C PHE A 120 -8.59 -22.06 0.39
N HIS A 121 -9.70 -22.78 0.23
CA HIS A 121 -10.22 -23.65 1.31
C HIS A 121 -9.26 -24.79 1.66
N GLU A 122 -8.39 -25.20 0.73
CA GLU A 122 -7.37 -26.22 0.98
C GLU A 122 -6.20 -25.71 1.85
N CYS A 123 -6.02 -24.40 1.97
CA CYS A 123 -4.98 -23.81 2.81
C CYS A 123 -5.35 -23.95 4.29
N ARG A 124 -4.51 -24.65 5.06
CA ARG A 124 -4.78 -24.97 6.49
C ARG A 124 -4.76 -23.73 7.37
N LYS A 125 -3.84 -22.81 7.10
CA LYS A 125 -3.66 -21.56 7.85
C LYS A 125 -3.89 -20.37 6.92
N ARG A 126 -4.80 -19.49 7.31
CA ARG A 126 -5.17 -18.32 6.51
C ARG A 126 -4.98 -17.06 7.32
N VAL A 127 -4.21 -16.12 6.77
CA VAL A 127 -3.84 -14.83 7.36
C VAL A 127 -4.46 -13.73 6.51
N PHE A 128 -5.29 -12.91 7.12
CA PHE A 128 -5.86 -11.72 6.50
C PHE A 128 -5.02 -10.50 6.89
N LEU A 129 -4.62 -9.71 5.90
CA LEU A 129 -3.92 -8.46 6.10
C LEU A 129 -4.75 -7.31 5.54
N ASP A 130 -5.26 -6.48 6.41
CA ASP A 130 -6.01 -5.28 6.08
C ASP A 130 -5.05 -4.14 5.73
N THR A 131 -5.06 -3.73 4.47
CA THR A 131 -4.27 -2.62 3.92
C THR A 131 -5.06 -1.32 3.79
N ASP A 132 -6.37 -1.38 4.02
CA ASP A 132 -7.30 -0.26 3.93
C ASP A 132 -8.10 -0.12 5.24
N PRO A 133 -7.43 0.18 6.38
CA PRO A 133 -8.08 0.26 7.69
C PRO A 133 -9.24 1.26 7.68
N GLY A 134 -10.29 0.93 8.39
CA GLY A 134 -11.53 1.68 8.37
C GLY A 134 -12.41 1.35 7.16
N PHE A 135 -11.90 1.38 5.93
CA PHE A 135 -12.70 0.94 4.77
C PHE A 135 -13.10 -0.52 4.88
N THR A 136 -12.17 -1.38 5.28
CA THR A 136 -12.44 -2.79 5.54
C THR A 136 -13.51 -2.93 6.62
N GLN A 137 -13.29 -2.38 7.80
CA GLN A 137 -14.14 -2.61 8.96
C GLN A 137 -15.51 -1.93 8.85
N PHE A 138 -15.57 -0.68 8.38
CA PHE A 138 -16.86 0.00 8.17
C PHE A 138 -17.71 -0.64 7.07
N GLY A 139 -17.05 -1.31 6.11
CA GLY A 139 -17.71 -2.05 5.03
C GLY A 139 -18.15 -3.47 5.39
N MET A 140 -17.73 -3.99 6.55
CA MET A 140 -18.12 -5.34 6.98
C MET A 140 -19.60 -5.38 7.36
N PRO A 141 -20.35 -6.40 6.91
CA PRO A 141 -21.72 -6.59 7.35
C PRO A 141 -21.77 -6.91 8.85
N PRO A 142 -22.91 -6.68 9.52
CA PRO A 142 -23.03 -6.88 10.97
C PRO A 142 -22.96 -8.35 11.39
N THR A 143 -23.20 -9.27 10.44
CA THR A 143 -23.14 -10.73 10.66
C THR A 143 -22.04 -11.33 9.79
N PRO A 144 -21.33 -12.35 10.31
CA PRO A 144 -20.34 -13.07 9.51
C PRO A 144 -20.91 -13.59 8.19
N THR A 145 -20.24 -13.30 7.12
CA THR A 145 -20.54 -13.82 5.78
C THR A 145 -19.30 -14.53 5.24
N PRO A 146 -19.46 -15.70 4.59
CA PRO A 146 -18.32 -16.40 4.02
C PRO A 146 -17.72 -15.63 2.84
N SER A 147 -16.48 -15.92 2.52
CA SER A 147 -15.85 -15.50 1.27
C SER A 147 -16.64 -16.02 0.07
N CYS A 148 -16.65 -15.25 -0.99
CA CYS A 148 -17.25 -15.62 -2.26
C CYS A 148 -16.25 -15.41 -3.40
N SER A 149 -16.56 -15.90 -4.58
CA SER A 149 -15.67 -15.76 -5.75
C SER A 149 -15.21 -14.31 -5.92
N GLY A 150 -13.89 -14.11 -5.88
CA GLY A 150 -13.25 -12.80 -5.99
C GLY A 150 -13.12 -11.98 -4.71
N PHE A 151 -13.86 -12.30 -3.64
CA PHE A 151 -13.83 -11.53 -2.39
C PHE A 151 -13.53 -12.38 -1.17
N ALA A 152 -12.43 -12.05 -0.49
CA ALA A 152 -12.07 -12.63 0.79
C ALA A 152 -12.85 -11.96 1.93
N SER A 153 -13.56 -12.77 2.72
CA SER A 153 -14.21 -12.31 3.95
C SER A 153 -13.25 -12.48 5.14
N PRO A 154 -13.02 -11.44 5.95
CA PRO A 154 -12.14 -11.57 7.11
C PRO A 154 -12.54 -12.71 8.08
N TRP A 155 -13.82 -13.09 8.15
CA TRP A 155 -14.28 -14.20 9.02
C TRP A 155 -13.78 -15.59 8.60
N ASP A 156 -13.30 -15.78 7.37
CA ASP A 156 -12.73 -17.05 6.91
C ASP A 156 -11.25 -17.22 7.26
N PHE A 157 -10.69 -16.30 8.03
CA PHE A 157 -9.27 -16.30 8.40
C PHE A 157 -9.08 -16.52 9.91
N GLN A 158 -8.00 -17.19 10.28
CA GLN A 158 -7.64 -17.43 11.67
C GLN A 158 -6.83 -16.27 12.27
N PHE A 159 -6.11 -15.52 11.43
CA PHE A 159 -5.24 -14.44 11.86
C PHE A 159 -5.60 -13.17 11.11
N HIS A 160 -5.71 -12.06 11.84
CA HIS A 160 -6.07 -10.75 11.28
C HIS A 160 -5.01 -9.73 11.63
N PHE A 161 -4.43 -9.15 10.59
CA PHE A 161 -3.48 -8.05 10.72
C PHE A 161 -4.03 -6.81 10.04
N THR A 162 -3.65 -5.64 10.55
CA THR A 162 -4.01 -4.35 9.96
C THR A 162 -2.83 -3.37 10.03
N ILE A 163 -2.67 -2.56 9.00
CA ILE A 163 -1.72 -1.45 9.02
C ILE A 163 -2.27 -0.20 9.73
N GLY A 164 -3.50 -0.27 10.23
CA GLY A 164 -4.08 0.72 11.12
C GLY A 164 -3.68 0.43 12.57
N GLU A 165 -2.46 0.80 12.96
CA GLU A 165 -1.83 0.40 14.23
C GLU A 165 -2.59 0.88 15.48
N ARG A 166 -3.55 1.78 15.33
CA ARG A 166 -4.39 2.27 16.42
C ARG A 166 -5.78 1.61 16.49
N ILE A 167 -6.13 0.71 15.58
CA ILE A 167 -7.37 -0.07 15.66
C ILE A 167 -7.40 -0.84 16.99
N GLY A 168 -8.50 -0.70 17.72
CA GLY A 168 -8.66 -1.26 19.08
C GLY A 168 -7.99 -0.46 20.20
N LYS A 169 -7.38 0.70 19.89
CA LYS A 169 -6.83 1.62 20.90
C LYS A 169 -7.83 2.73 21.24
N PRO A 170 -7.69 3.39 22.40
CA PRO A 170 -8.53 4.54 22.77
C PRO A 170 -8.58 5.60 21.66
N ASN A 171 -9.75 6.21 21.46
CA ASN A 171 -9.99 7.25 20.46
C ASN A 171 -9.85 6.79 18.99
N CYS A 172 -9.89 5.50 18.70
CA CYS A 172 -10.05 4.97 17.35
C CYS A 172 -11.45 4.35 17.23
N PRO A 173 -12.39 4.96 16.46
CA PRO A 173 -13.78 4.52 16.39
C PRO A 173 -14.01 3.34 15.43
N ILE A 174 -12.95 2.80 14.82
CA ILE A 174 -13.03 1.69 13.87
C ILE A 174 -13.48 0.43 14.62
N PRO A 175 -14.59 -0.24 14.21
CA PRO A 175 -15.12 -1.40 14.90
C PRO A 175 -14.26 -2.64 14.68
N LEU A 176 -14.18 -3.50 15.69
CA LEU A 176 -13.42 -4.73 15.62
C LEU A 176 -14.21 -5.90 15.05
N HIS A 177 -15.53 -5.85 15.06
CA HIS A 177 -16.45 -6.94 14.66
C HIS A 177 -16.16 -8.29 15.35
N GLY A 178 -15.66 -8.25 16.58
CA GLY A 178 -15.28 -9.49 17.32
C GLY A 178 -14.00 -10.16 16.82
N LEU A 179 -13.30 -9.57 15.87
CA LEU A 179 -12.03 -10.08 15.35
C LEU A 179 -10.83 -9.50 16.13
N ASN A 180 -9.78 -10.30 16.29
CA ASN A 180 -8.55 -9.87 16.95
C ASN A 180 -7.58 -9.27 15.93
N TRP A 181 -7.70 -7.98 15.67
CA TRP A 181 -6.82 -7.24 14.77
C TRP A 181 -5.46 -6.97 15.43
N ARG A 182 -4.40 -7.49 14.81
CA ARG A 182 -3.01 -7.27 15.21
C ARG A 182 -2.40 -6.19 14.35
N ALA A 183 -1.67 -5.27 14.97
CA ALA A 183 -0.95 -4.23 14.25
C ALA A 183 0.20 -4.82 13.43
N THR A 184 0.37 -4.33 12.20
CA THR A 184 1.53 -4.61 11.36
C THR A 184 1.86 -3.38 10.52
N ARG A 185 2.90 -3.45 9.70
CA ARG A 185 3.37 -2.36 8.84
C ARG A 185 3.58 -2.84 7.41
N TRP A 186 3.83 -1.88 6.51
CA TRP A 186 4.29 -2.20 5.17
C TRP A 186 5.68 -2.83 5.23
N PRO A 187 5.88 -4.05 4.72
CA PRO A 187 7.22 -4.63 4.65
C PRO A 187 7.96 -3.99 3.48
N MET A 188 9.13 -3.44 3.73
CA MET A 188 9.96 -2.83 2.70
C MET A 188 11.21 -3.68 2.49
N VAL A 189 11.35 -4.27 1.31
CA VAL A 189 12.61 -4.88 0.86
C VAL A 189 13.55 -3.73 0.52
N LEU A 190 14.49 -3.46 1.42
CA LEU A 190 15.30 -2.24 1.42
C LEU A 190 16.15 -2.07 0.16
N GLU A 191 16.56 -3.16 -0.47
CA GLU A 191 17.39 -3.18 -1.68
C GLU A 191 16.61 -2.79 -2.94
N LEU A 192 15.26 -2.92 -2.94
CA LEU A 192 14.43 -2.45 -4.05
C LEU A 192 14.35 -0.92 -4.10
N LEU A 193 14.58 -0.26 -2.98
CA LEU A 193 14.58 1.19 -2.82
C LEU A 193 15.87 1.65 -2.13
N PRO A 194 17.01 1.62 -2.82
CA PRO A 194 18.28 2.06 -2.24
C PRO A 194 18.21 3.55 -1.86
N ALA A 195 18.81 3.90 -0.74
CA ALA A 195 18.87 5.28 -0.30
C ALA A 195 19.55 6.17 -1.35
N ARG A 196 18.91 7.27 -1.71
CA ARG A 196 19.39 8.18 -2.75
C ARG A 196 19.43 9.61 -2.26
N TYR A 197 20.63 10.12 -2.01
CA TYR A 197 20.85 11.51 -1.66
C TYR A 197 20.86 12.39 -2.91
N THR A 198 19.94 13.37 -2.99
CA THR A 198 19.81 14.31 -4.12
C THR A 198 19.69 15.73 -3.59
N PRO A 199 20.83 16.38 -3.25
CA PRO A 199 20.84 17.71 -2.62
C PRO A 199 20.19 18.80 -3.49
N ASP A 200 20.28 18.66 -4.82
CA ASP A 200 19.72 19.60 -5.78
C ASP A 200 18.24 19.39 -6.10
N ALA A 201 17.62 18.36 -5.52
CA ALA A 201 16.19 18.11 -5.71
C ALA A 201 15.37 19.27 -5.13
N LYS A 202 14.45 19.82 -5.96
CA LYS A 202 13.67 21.00 -5.61
C LYS A 202 12.32 20.67 -4.96
N TYR A 203 11.66 19.59 -5.42
CA TYR A 203 10.26 19.35 -5.13
C TYR A 203 10.05 18.28 -4.06
N PHE A 204 9.22 18.60 -3.09
CA PHE A 204 8.51 17.60 -2.31
C PHE A 204 7.38 17.06 -3.20
N THR A 205 7.32 15.75 -3.34
CA THR A 205 6.46 15.12 -4.33
C THR A 205 5.46 14.17 -3.68
N THR A 206 4.38 13.88 -4.38
CA THR A 206 3.45 12.81 -4.04
C THR A 206 2.77 12.25 -5.28
N VAL A 207 2.30 11.00 -5.21
CA VAL A 207 1.44 10.37 -6.21
C VAL A 207 0.09 10.09 -5.56
N MET A 208 -0.99 10.61 -6.10
CA MET A 208 -2.30 10.45 -5.47
C MET A 208 -3.46 10.46 -6.46
N SER A 209 -4.53 9.75 -6.10
CA SER A 209 -5.85 9.98 -6.66
C SER A 209 -6.57 11.04 -5.83
N TRP A 210 -7.20 12.01 -6.51
CA TRP A 210 -7.98 13.07 -5.87
C TRP A 210 -9.15 12.50 -5.06
N ARG A 211 -9.87 11.58 -5.68
CA ARG A 211 -10.94 10.81 -5.07
C ARG A 211 -10.93 9.40 -5.65
N ALA A 212 -10.70 8.41 -4.80
CA ALA A 212 -10.62 7.02 -5.22
C ALA A 212 -11.92 6.25 -4.96
N ARG A 213 -12.69 6.64 -3.92
CA ARG A 213 -13.91 5.94 -3.48
C ARG A 213 -14.99 6.96 -3.07
N LYS A 214 -16.21 6.47 -2.88
CA LYS A 214 -17.28 7.26 -2.24
C LYS A 214 -16.99 7.42 -0.76
N PRO A 215 -17.43 8.52 -0.11
CA PRO A 215 -17.42 8.62 1.34
C PRO A 215 -18.21 7.48 1.99
N ILE A 216 -17.81 7.10 3.20
CA ILE A 216 -18.53 6.12 4.03
C ILE A 216 -19.22 6.85 5.17
N VAL A 217 -20.47 6.52 5.43
CA VAL A 217 -21.19 6.98 6.63
C VAL A 217 -21.28 5.82 7.61
N TYR A 218 -20.75 6.01 8.81
CA TYR A 218 -20.80 5.02 9.88
C TYR A 218 -21.22 5.70 11.19
N ASN A 219 -22.26 5.20 11.83
CA ASN A 219 -22.86 5.77 13.04
C ASN A 219 -23.14 7.29 12.93
N GLY A 220 -23.64 7.74 11.77
CA GLY A 220 -23.97 9.15 11.52
C GLY A 220 -22.77 10.05 11.22
N VAL A 221 -21.55 9.52 11.22
CA VAL A 221 -20.32 10.27 10.89
C VAL A 221 -19.91 9.94 9.46
N GLU A 222 -19.75 10.98 8.64
CA GLU A 222 -19.20 10.83 7.29
C GLU A 222 -17.68 10.80 7.33
N TYR A 223 -17.08 9.80 6.68
CA TYR A 223 -15.66 9.62 6.46
C TYR A 223 -15.35 9.80 4.98
N GLY A 224 -14.70 10.91 4.64
CA GLY A 224 -14.45 11.34 3.27
C GLY A 224 -13.16 10.80 2.67
N GLN A 225 -12.79 11.36 1.51
CA GLN A 225 -11.61 11.01 0.74
C GLN A 225 -10.51 12.08 0.89
N LYS A 226 -9.42 11.96 0.09
CA LYS A 226 -8.29 12.91 0.12
C LYS A 226 -8.67 14.33 -0.26
N ASP A 227 -9.62 14.50 -1.16
CA ASP A 227 -10.12 15.82 -1.59
C ASP A 227 -10.61 16.66 -0.41
N ALA A 228 -11.27 16.04 0.57
CA ALA A 228 -11.74 16.73 1.77
C ALA A 228 -10.60 17.26 2.65
N GLU A 229 -9.47 16.55 2.69
CA GLU A 229 -8.28 16.98 3.43
C GLU A 229 -7.43 17.95 2.60
N PHE A 230 -7.17 17.64 1.34
CA PHE A 230 -6.27 18.41 0.49
C PHE A 230 -6.75 19.86 0.27
N THR A 231 -8.06 20.07 0.19
CA THR A 231 -8.65 21.41 0.02
C THR A 231 -8.25 22.39 1.14
N LYS A 232 -7.88 21.91 2.31
CA LYS A 232 -7.40 22.73 3.44
C LYS A 232 -6.01 23.33 3.17
N PHE A 233 -5.26 22.76 2.24
CA PHE A 233 -3.86 23.09 1.95
C PHE A 233 -3.65 23.59 0.52
N LEU A 234 -4.70 23.94 -0.22
CA LEU A 234 -4.60 24.37 -1.63
C LEU A 234 -3.65 25.53 -1.83
N ASP A 235 -3.65 26.51 -0.95
CA ASP A 235 -2.83 27.72 -1.03
C ASP A 235 -1.43 27.58 -0.40
N LEU A 236 -1.03 26.36 0.00
CA LEU A 236 0.26 26.10 0.62
C LEU A 236 1.46 26.65 -0.17
N PRO A 237 1.53 26.49 -1.53
CA PRO A 237 2.64 27.03 -2.30
C PRO A 237 2.74 28.56 -2.28
N LYS A 238 1.63 29.27 -2.08
CA LYS A 238 1.65 30.74 -1.94
C LYS A 238 2.37 31.18 -0.65
N ARG A 239 2.37 30.35 0.37
CA ARG A 239 2.97 30.64 1.68
C ARG A 239 4.43 30.19 1.79
N ILE A 240 4.75 29.01 1.22
CA ILE A 240 6.08 28.38 1.38
C ILE A 240 6.94 28.54 0.12
N GLY A 241 6.30 28.72 -1.05
CA GLY A 241 6.94 28.73 -2.36
C GLY A 241 6.53 27.52 -3.22
N PRO A 242 6.85 27.57 -4.53
CA PRO A 242 6.44 26.53 -5.51
C PRO A 242 7.39 25.32 -5.45
N ILE A 243 7.47 24.69 -4.29
CA ILE A 243 8.34 23.54 -4.00
C ILE A 243 7.59 22.19 -3.93
N PHE A 244 6.32 22.16 -4.35
CA PHE A 244 5.49 20.96 -4.28
C PHE A 244 5.09 20.50 -5.67
N GLU A 245 5.16 19.19 -5.89
CA GLU A 245 4.73 18.54 -7.12
C GLU A 245 3.81 17.36 -6.81
N ILE A 246 2.73 17.21 -7.59
CA ILE A 246 1.76 16.16 -7.43
C ILE A 246 1.59 15.39 -8.73
N ALA A 247 1.89 14.11 -8.76
CA ALA A 247 1.43 13.21 -9.81
C ALA A 247 -0.03 12.85 -9.53
N LEU A 248 -0.96 13.59 -10.15
CA LEU A 248 -2.36 13.65 -9.75
C LEU A 248 -3.27 12.89 -10.70
N ALA A 249 -3.90 11.82 -10.19
CA ALA A 249 -4.92 11.05 -10.86
C ALA A 249 -6.35 11.46 -10.44
N GLY A 250 -7.32 11.08 -11.26
CA GLY A 250 -8.75 11.28 -11.04
C GLY A 250 -9.35 12.32 -12.00
N PRO A 251 -10.54 12.02 -12.58
CA PRO A 251 -11.16 12.88 -13.60
C PRO A 251 -11.61 14.24 -13.06
N ASN A 252 -11.99 14.31 -11.78
CA ASN A 252 -12.53 15.54 -11.15
C ASN A 252 -11.46 16.27 -10.30
N ALA A 253 -10.18 15.99 -10.52
CA ALA A 253 -9.11 16.68 -9.82
C ALA A 253 -9.02 18.14 -10.32
N PRO A 254 -8.97 19.17 -9.44
CA PRO A 254 -9.00 20.57 -9.80
C PRO A 254 -7.60 21.05 -10.25
N ARG A 255 -7.08 20.47 -11.35
CA ARG A 255 -5.70 20.69 -11.82
C ARG A 255 -5.38 22.16 -12.06
N ASP A 256 -6.27 22.88 -12.75
CA ASP A 256 -6.08 24.30 -13.07
C ASP A 256 -6.02 25.16 -11.80
N ARG A 257 -6.89 24.88 -10.83
CA ARG A 257 -6.89 25.56 -9.54
C ARG A 257 -5.62 25.29 -8.75
N LEU A 258 -5.13 24.07 -8.77
CA LEU A 258 -3.87 23.68 -8.12
C LEU A 258 -2.68 24.35 -8.80
N ALA A 259 -2.61 24.32 -10.13
CA ALA A 259 -1.57 25.01 -10.90
C ALA A 259 -1.55 26.52 -10.63
N ALA A 260 -2.72 27.17 -10.63
CA ALA A 260 -2.87 28.59 -10.31
C ALA A 260 -2.44 28.93 -8.86
N ALA A 261 -2.54 27.97 -7.93
CA ALA A 261 -2.05 28.10 -6.55
C ALA A 261 -0.54 27.84 -6.40
N GLY A 262 0.15 27.43 -7.47
CA GLY A 262 1.60 27.22 -7.48
C GLY A 262 2.03 25.75 -7.32
N TRP A 263 1.09 24.78 -7.37
CA TRP A 263 1.42 23.37 -7.40
C TRP A 263 1.91 22.96 -8.79
N ARG A 264 2.98 22.22 -8.87
CA ARG A 264 3.39 21.54 -10.08
C ARG A 264 2.60 20.25 -10.24
N ILE A 265 2.02 20.03 -11.41
CA ILE A 265 1.22 18.82 -11.72
C ILE A 265 2.03 17.96 -12.68
N ALA A 266 2.37 16.75 -12.23
CA ALA A 266 3.00 15.72 -13.04
C ALA A 266 1.95 14.72 -13.58
N ASP A 267 2.29 14.05 -14.68
CA ASP A 267 1.46 12.99 -15.24
C ASP A 267 1.59 11.71 -14.39
N PRO A 268 0.51 11.27 -13.73
CA PRO A 268 0.56 10.09 -12.88
C PRO A 268 0.83 8.79 -13.65
N LEU A 269 0.42 8.69 -14.91
CA LEU A 269 0.64 7.50 -15.73
C LEU A 269 2.12 7.34 -16.10
N GLN A 270 2.82 8.43 -16.41
CA GLN A 270 4.26 8.38 -16.65
C GLN A 270 5.03 7.99 -15.39
N VAL A 271 4.66 8.58 -14.24
CA VAL A 271 5.29 8.30 -12.95
C VAL A 271 5.08 6.83 -12.53
N THR A 272 3.89 6.29 -12.78
CA THR A 272 3.49 4.94 -12.35
C THR A 272 3.48 3.90 -13.47
N ALA A 273 4.07 4.18 -14.62
CA ALA A 273 4.09 3.26 -15.75
C ALA A 273 4.70 1.88 -15.40
N THR A 274 5.72 1.87 -14.56
CA THR A 274 6.39 0.67 -14.05
C THR A 274 6.82 0.88 -12.59
N PRO A 275 7.13 -0.18 -11.83
CA PRO A 275 7.77 -0.03 -10.52
C PRO A 275 9.08 0.78 -10.58
N TRP A 276 9.82 0.68 -11.68
CA TRP A 276 11.12 1.35 -11.86
C TRP A 276 10.96 2.84 -12.11
N SER A 277 9.97 3.27 -12.91
CA SER A 277 9.66 4.70 -13.09
C SER A 277 9.20 5.32 -11.77
N TYR A 278 8.42 4.59 -10.98
CA TYR A 278 7.97 5.02 -9.67
C TYR A 278 9.12 5.17 -8.66
N ILE A 279 10.03 4.17 -8.59
CA ILE A 279 11.27 4.24 -7.78
C ILE A 279 12.14 5.43 -8.23
N GLY A 280 12.28 5.63 -9.55
CA GLY A 280 13.02 6.75 -10.12
C GLY A 280 12.47 8.11 -9.70
N TYR A 281 11.14 8.26 -9.75
CA TYR A 281 10.43 9.47 -9.32
C TYR A 281 10.67 9.78 -7.84
N ILE A 282 10.48 8.79 -6.95
CA ILE A 282 10.79 8.92 -5.53
C ILE A 282 12.26 9.32 -5.33
N GLY A 283 13.18 8.61 -6.01
CA GLY A 283 14.62 8.84 -5.86
C GLY A 283 15.07 10.25 -6.29
N GLN A 284 14.37 10.90 -7.21
CA GLN A 284 14.67 12.26 -7.68
C GLN A 284 14.00 13.35 -6.83
N SER A 285 13.11 12.99 -5.93
CA SER A 285 12.39 13.92 -5.07
C SER A 285 13.29 14.47 -3.96
N ARG A 286 12.97 15.68 -3.47
CA ARG A 286 13.53 16.21 -2.24
C ARG A 286 12.99 15.45 -1.01
N GLY A 287 11.73 15.09 -1.04
CA GLY A 287 11.02 14.38 0.00
C GLY A 287 9.58 14.11 -0.39
N GLU A 288 8.80 13.54 0.50
CA GLU A 288 7.35 13.43 0.33
C GLU A 288 6.64 14.59 1.03
N PHE A 289 5.62 15.16 0.37
CA PHE A 289 4.54 15.89 1.03
C PHE A 289 3.23 15.20 0.69
N SER A 290 2.47 14.75 1.69
CA SER A 290 1.21 14.06 1.41
C SER A 290 0.16 14.28 2.49
N VAL A 291 -1.08 14.50 2.05
CA VAL A 291 -2.26 14.42 2.90
C VAL A 291 -2.77 12.99 2.96
N ALA A 292 -3.34 12.62 4.10
CA ALA A 292 -4.02 11.34 4.28
C ALA A 292 -5.45 11.37 3.73
N VAL A 293 -6.10 10.22 3.68
CA VAL A 293 -7.54 10.12 3.43
C VAL A 293 -8.28 10.67 4.65
N ASN A 294 -9.35 11.43 4.45
CA ASN A 294 -10.14 12.01 5.57
C ASN A 294 -10.63 10.93 6.57
N LEU A 295 -10.93 9.73 6.07
CA LEU A 295 -11.26 8.59 6.91
C LEU A 295 -10.14 8.31 7.92
N GLU A 296 -8.89 8.22 7.48
CA GLU A 296 -7.74 7.90 8.32
C GLU A 296 -7.45 9.00 9.34
N VAL A 297 -7.60 10.27 8.93
CA VAL A 297 -7.44 11.44 9.81
C VAL A 297 -8.52 11.45 10.89
N LYS A 298 -9.80 11.31 10.50
CA LYS A 298 -10.93 11.37 11.45
C LYS A 298 -10.95 10.17 12.38
N SER A 299 -10.64 8.98 11.88
CA SER A 299 -10.65 7.77 12.71
C SER A 299 -9.40 7.61 13.57
N ARG A 300 -8.35 8.40 13.31
CA ARG A 300 -7.05 8.26 14.00
C ARG A 300 -6.56 6.81 13.98
N SER A 301 -6.69 6.17 12.81
CA SER A 301 -6.36 4.76 12.60
C SER A 301 -4.89 4.40 12.88
N GLY A 302 -4.00 5.38 12.87
CA GLY A 302 -2.55 5.20 12.93
C GLY A 302 -1.95 4.76 11.59
N TRP A 303 -2.73 4.86 10.51
CA TRP A 303 -2.29 4.46 9.18
C TRP A 303 -1.16 5.36 8.65
N ILE A 304 -0.19 4.70 8.05
CA ILE A 304 0.82 5.35 7.20
C ILE A 304 0.82 4.63 5.84
N GLY A 305 0.99 5.38 4.76
CA GLY A 305 0.88 4.81 3.41
C GLY A 305 2.10 3.98 3.00
N ASP A 306 1.89 2.99 2.11
CA ASP A 306 2.95 2.26 1.40
C ASP A 306 3.92 3.20 0.68
N ARG A 307 3.39 4.24 0.04
CA ARG A 307 4.17 5.28 -0.60
C ARG A 307 5.07 6.00 0.40
N THR A 308 4.57 6.37 1.56
CA THR A 308 5.32 7.03 2.62
C THR A 308 6.46 6.13 3.12
N ALA A 309 6.19 4.83 3.33
CA ALA A 309 7.21 3.85 3.65
C ALA A 309 8.28 3.75 2.53
N ALA A 310 7.87 3.85 1.25
CA ALA A 310 8.80 3.85 0.12
C ALA A 310 9.71 5.10 0.11
N TYR A 311 9.18 6.30 0.39
CA TYR A 311 10.01 7.50 0.51
C TYR A 311 11.02 7.39 1.65
N LEU A 312 10.59 6.96 2.84
CA LEU A 312 11.49 6.71 3.97
C LEU A 312 12.59 5.71 3.59
N THR A 313 12.22 4.63 2.90
CA THR A 313 13.16 3.58 2.44
C THR A 313 14.18 4.14 1.45
N ALA A 314 13.76 5.03 0.55
CA ALA A 314 14.66 5.73 -0.37
C ALA A 314 15.52 6.82 0.31
N GLY A 315 15.44 6.97 1.63
CA GLY A 315 16.15 7.99 2.38
C GLY A 315 15.63 9.40 2.11
N LYS A 316 14.33 9.53 1.85
CA LYS A 316 13.68 10.82 1.57
C LYS A 316 12.89 11.27 2.79
N PRO A 317 13.12 12.48 3.31
CA PRO A 317 12.33 13.00 4.43
C PRO A 317 10.85 13.14 4.02
N VAL A 318 9.97 12.87 4.96
CA VAL A 318 8.53 12.81 4.75
C VAL A 318 7.82 13.85 5.60
N ILE A 319 6.90 14.59 4.98
CA ILE A 319 5.92 15.48 5.63
C ILE A 319 4.54 14.88 5.35
N PHE A 320 3.95 14.20 6.34
CA PHE A 320 2.72 13.43 6.19
C PHE A 320 1.66 13.85 7.20
N GLN A 321 0.40 13.97 6.76
CA GLN A 321 -0.71 14.36 7.64
C GLN A 321 -0.93 13.33 8.74
N ASP A 322 -1.04 13.80 9.98
CA ASP A 322 -1.17 12.93 11.16
C ASP A 322 -2.52 12.18 11.18
N THR A 323 -2.42 10.87 11.13
CA THR A 323 -3.54 9.93 11.33
C THR A 323 -3.52 9.30 12.72
N GLY A 324 -2.68 9.80 13.61
CA GLY A 324 -2.35 9.18 14.90
C GLY A 324 -1.06 8.35 14.86
N PHE A 325 -0.38 8.23 13.72
CA PHE A 325 0.90 7.52 13.63
C PHE A 325 2.01 8.19 14.42
N SER A 326 1.91 9.51 14.67
CA SER A 326 2.86 10.26 15.50
C SER A 326 2.94 9.79 16.94
N GLU A 327 1.97 9.00 17.40
CA GLU A 327 2.00 8.35 18.73
C GLU A 327 2.77 7.01 18.73
N ILE A 328 3.16 6.53 17.55
CA ILE A 328 3.72 5.18 17.34
C ILE A 328 5.11 5.24 16.73
N LEU A 329 5.33 6.13 15.77
CA LEU A 329 6.59 6.30 15.06
C LEU A 329 7.32 7.56 15.50
N PRO A 330 8.67 7.57 15.49
CA PRO A 330 9.45 8.75 15.83
C PRO A 330 9.22 9.84 14.78
N CYS A 331 8.79 11.02 15.23
CA CYS A 331 8.56 12.20 14.40
C CYS A 331 9.45 13.37 14.80
N GLY A 332 9.62 14.33 13.88
CA GLY A 332 10.41 15.55 14.09
C GLY A 332 11.76 15.53 13.38
N GLU A 333 12.24 14.36 12.95
CA GLU A 333 13.42 14.20 12.09
C GLU A 333 13.19 13.05 11.11
N GLY A 334 13.42 13.29 9.82
CA GLY A 334 13.22 12.32 8.75
C GLY A 334 11.75 12.01 8.43
N LEU A 335 10.90 11.98 9.46
CA LEU A 335 9.45 11.85 9.37
C LEU A 335 8.81 12.97 10.20
N PHE A 336 7.93 13.74 9.55
CA PHE A 336 7.23 14.88 10.15
C PHE A 336 5.73 14.68 10.04
N ALA A 337 5.05 14.67 11.19
CA ALA A 337 3.59 14.65 11.25
C ALA A 337 3.06 16.08 11.24
N PHE A 338 2.05 16.38 10.42
CA PHE A 338 1.42 17.70 10.43
C PHE A 338 -0.10 17.62 10.66
N LYS A 339 -0.65 18.64 11.28
CA LYS A 339 -2.09 18.85 11.48
C LYS A 339 -2.57 20.16 10.85
N ASN A 340 -1.68 21.11 10.65
CA ASN A 340 -1.94 22.47 10.14
C ASN A 340 -0.78 22.93 9.25
N VAL A 341 -0.91 24.14 8.69
CA VAL A 341 0.08 24.73 7.78
C VAL A 341 1.37 25.08 8.51
N GLU A 342 1.28 25.49 9.77
CA GLU A 342 2.43 25.88 10.61
C GLU A 342 3.38 24.70 10.81
N ASP A 343 2.84 23.49 11.04
CA ASP A 343 3.62 22.26 11.16
C ASP A 343 4.38 21.95 9.86
N ILE A 344 3.75 22.20 8.69
CA ILE A 344 4.37 22.00 7.37
C ILE A 344 5.51 22.98 7.16
N VAL A 345 5.30 24.27 7.51
CA VAL A 345 6.36 25.31 7.43
C VAL A 345 7.57 24.90 8.26
N ALA A 346 7.35 24.53 9.52
CA ALA A 346 8.41 24.12 10.44
C ALA A 346 9.17 22.86 9.93
N ALA A 347 8.44 21.89 9.34
CA ALA A 347 9.05 20.70 8.75
C ALA A 347 9.94 21.06 7.54
N VAL A 348 9.44 21.89 6.61
CA VAL A 348 10.21 22.35 5.44
C VAL A 348 11.48 23.08 5.86
N GLU A 349 11.39 23.99 6.84
CA GLU A 349 12.55 24.70 7.39
C GLU A 349 13.56 23.75 8.03
N THR A 350 13.08 22.80 8.83
CA THR A 350 13.94 21.80 9.49
C THR A 350 14.67 20.94 8.48
N ILE A 351 13.97 20.49 7.43
CA ILE A 351 14.57 19.73 6.33
C ILE A 351 15.59 20.60 5.58
N GLY A 352 15.30 21.88 5.39
CA GLY A 352 16.20 22.82 4.72
C GLY A 352 17.51 23.06 5.47
N LYS A 353 17.48 23.09 6.80
CA LYS A 353 18.66 23.36 7.66
C LYS A 353 19.73 22.27 7.58
N ASP A 354 19.33 20.99 7.51
CA ASP A 354 20.26 19.85 7.38
C ASP A 354 19.59 18.70 6.61
N TYR A 355 19.47 18.87 5.31
CA TYR A 355 18.85 17.89 4.41
C TYR A 355 19.53 16.52 4.47
N ALA A 356 20.87 16.50 4.58
CA ALA A 356 21.63 15.25 4.63
C ALA A 356 21.30 14.43 5.90
N ARG A 357 21.16 15.08 7.04
CA ARG A 357 20.73 14.45 8.29
C ARG A 357 19.31 13.90 8.16
N GLN A 358 18.40 14.70 7.61
CA GLN A 358 17.01 14.29 7.43
C GLN A 358 16.88 13.07 6.52
N CYS A 359 17.67 12.99 5.43
CA CYS A 359 17.72 11.82 4.57
C CYS A 359 18.23 10.57 5.31
N ARG A 360 19.30 10.71 6.09
CA ARG A 360 19.83 9.58 6.89
C ARG A 360 18.83 9.11 7.94
N THR A 361 18.16 10.04 8.61
CA THR A 361 17.14 9.69 9.62
C THR A 361 15.93 9.01 8.99
N ALA A 362 15.44 9.51 7.85
CA ALA A 362 14.36 8.86 7.10
C ALA A 362 14.70 7.40 6.77
N ARG A 363 15.92 7.14 6.26
CA ARG A 363 16.38 5.78 5.98
C ARG A 363 16.46 4.90 7.23
N LYS A 364 16.96 5.42 8.34
CA LYS A 364 17.02 4.69 9.63
C LYS A 364 15.62 4.31 10.13
N ILE A 365 14.64 5.20 9.99
CA ILE A 365 13.24 4.88 10.33
C ILE A 365 12.75 3.71 9.49
N ALA A 366 13.04 3.70 8.18
CA ALA A 366 12.66 2.57 7.33
C ALA A 366 13.34 1.27 7.75
N GLU A 367 14.63 1.29 8.03
CA GLU A 367 15.41 0.12 8.48
C GLU A 367 14.93 -0.43 9.82
N GLU A 368 14.48 0.45 10.71
CA GLU A 368 14.02 0.04 12.04
C GLU A 368 12.57 -0.45 12.04
N TYR A 369 11.67 0.24 11.34
CA TYR A 369 10.23 0.04 11.47
C TYR A 369 9.55 -0.63 10.28
N PHE A 370 10.18 -0.63 9.09
CA PHE A 370 9.56 -1.10 7.85
C PHE A 370 10.36 -2.19 7.13
N ASP A 371 11.55 -2.56 7.59
CA ASP A 371 12.33 -3.65 7.00
C ASP A 371 11.48 -4.93 6.86
N SER A 372 11.43 -5.48 5.64
CA SER A 372 10.61 -6.64 5.31
C SER A 372 10.91 -7.86 6.18
N ASP A 373 12.18 -8.09 6.50
CA ASP A 373 12.59 -9.26 7.29
C ASP A 373 12.08 -9.14 8.73
N LYS A 374 12.06 -7.90 9.27
CA LYS A 374 11.50 -7.61 10.60
C LYS A 374 9.96 -7.71 10.61
N VAL A 375 9.31 -7.03 9.67
CA VAL A 375 7.84 -6.93 9.62
C VAL A 375 7.21 -8.29 9.33
N LEU A 376 7.65 -8.96 8.27
CA LEU A 376 7.13 -10.28 7.90
C LEU A 376 7.56 -11.34 8.92
N GLY A 377 8.79 -11.26 9.44
CA GLY A 377 9.24 -12.16 10.50
C GLY A 377 8.38 -12.05 11.76
N ALA A 378 7.97 -10.85 12.17
CA ALA A 378 7.04 -10.66 13.29
C ALA A 378 5.66 -11.25 12.98
N LEU A 379 5.09 -10.96 11.80
CA LEU A 379 3.81 -11.51 11.35
C LEU A 379 3.82 -13.05 11.36
N LEU A 380 4.86 -13.65 10.82
CA LEU A 380 5.01 -15.11 10.76
C LEU A 380 5.08 -15.73 12.16
N ARG A 381 5.87 -15.14 13.08
CA ARG A 381 5.95 -15.60 14.48
C ARG A 381 4.60 -15.57 15.19
N GLU A 382 3.83 -14.50 15.03
CA GLU A 382 2.47 -14.39 15.61
C GLU A 382 1.50 -15.42 15.03
N CYS A 383 1.73 -15.88 13.80
CA CYS A 383 0.99 -16.99 13.21
C CYS A 383 1.52 -18.37 13.61
N GLY A 384 2.55 -18.47 14.46
CA GLY A 384 3.21 -19.73 14.78
C GLY A 384 3.87 -20.39 13.57
N LEU A 385 4.46 -19.56 12.68
CA LEU A 385 5.19 -19.97 11.48
C LEU A 385 6.68 -19.71 11.68
N SER A 386 7.52 -20.62 11.17
CA SER A 386 8.97 -20.49 11.25
C SER A 386 9.46 -19.49 10.19
N VAL A 387 10.39 -18.65 10.57
CA VAL A 387 11.27 -17.99 9.60
C VAL A 387 12.28 -19.07 9.21
N ALA A 388 12.22 -19.54 7.96
CA ALA A 388 13.21 -20.46 7.45
C ALA A 388 14.53 -19.68 7.33
N GLY A 389 15.47 -19.99 8.23
CA GLY A 389 16.80 -19.41 8.26
C GLY A 389 17.66 -19.91 7.13
#